data_96ef5749ca6362065543be32551ffd4c
#
_entry.id   96ef5749ca6362065543be32551ffd4c
#
_cell.length_a   1.000
_cell.length_b   1.000
_cell.length_c   1.000
_cell.angle_alpha   90.00
_cell.angle_beta   90.00
_cell.angle_gamma   90.00
#
_symmetry.space_group_name_H-M   'P 1'
#
loop_
_entity.id
_entity.type
_entity.pdbx_description
1 polymer ?
#
loop_
_entity_poly.entity_id
_entity_poly.type
_entity_poly.pdbx_seq_one_letter_code
_entity_poly.pdbx_strand_id
1 'polypeptide(L)'
;MTHDQRPEVLRYTAFSVDPAGGNPAGVVLDAAGLDEERMLAIAAELGYSESAFLTERTGEGAYTIRYFSPKAEVPFRGHATVATALALAERDGPGALEFTTPAGLVPVSVVREGGTLRATLTSVAPHVEEAAEADLTEALAALDWAAADLDPALPPRIAYAGARHLVLAAATRERLADLDYDFARLEALMRRLDLTTLQLVWREGPEVFHVRDPFPVGGVVEDPATGAAAAAFGAYARELGLVPEAAVLTLHQGADMGRPGTLTVELRAGDARVRVSGTGTRIG
;
A
#
# COMPACT_ATOMS: atom_id res chain seq x y z
N MET A 1 22.99 -4.54 34.22
CA MET A 1 22.51 -3.14 34.08
C MET A 1 21.92 -3.02 32.68
N THR A 2 20.67 -3.34 32.55
CA THR A 2 19.95 -3.17 31.29
C THR A 2 19.70 -1.67 31.12
N HIS A 3 20.39 -1.05 30.18
CA HIS A 3 20.05 0.30 29.73
C HIS A 3 18.64 0.22 29.12
N ASP A 4 17.69 0.74 29.87
CA ASP A 4 16.33 1.07 29.39
C ASP A 4 16.46 2.30 28.45
N GLN A 5 17.19 2.14 27.36
CA GLN A 5 17.22 3.16 26.31
C GLN A 5 15.97 2.95 25.46
N ARG A 6 15.07 3.92 25.50
CA ARG A 6 13.97 3.98 24.53
C ARG A 6 14.58 3.89 23.12
N PRO A 7 14.11 2.98 22.26
CA PRO A 7 14.63 2.90 20.90
C PRO A 7 14.36 4.21 20.16
N GLU A 8 15.23 4.58 19.24
CA GLU A 8 14.94 5.69 18.33
C GLU A 8 13.76 5.30 17.45
N VAL A 9 12.69 6.08 17.53
CA VAL A 9 11.48 5.89 16.72
C VAL A 9 11.44 7.00 15.68
N LEU A 10 11.68 6.64 14.44
CA LEU A 10 11.56 7.52 13.29
C LEU A 10 10.10 7.55 12.81
N ARG A 11 9.72 8.67 12.22
CA ARG A 11 8.41 8.84 11.58
C ARG A 11 8.65 9.20 10.12
N TYR A 12 8.09 8.41 9.22
CA TYR A 12 8.20 8.65 7.78
C TYR A 12 6.82 8.64 7.14
N THR A 13 6.65 9.43 6.09
CA THR A 13 5.56 9.23 5.16
C THR A 13 6.09 8.54 3.91
N ALA A 14 5.38 7.53 3.42
CA ALA A 14 5.65 6.88 2.15
C ALA A 14 4.76 7.47 1.06
N PHE A 15 5.25 7.47 -0.18
CA PHE A 15 4.55 7.93 -1.38
C PHE A 15 4.30 9.44 -1.45
N SER A 16 5.03 10.23 -0.66
CA SER A 16 5.00 11.70 -0.73
C SER A 16 6.34 12.30 -0.32
N VAL A 17 6.71 13.41 -0.93
CA VAL A 17 7.82 14.26 -0.48
C VAL A 17 7.38 15.31 0.55
N ASP A 18 6.06 15.49 0.70
CA ASP A 18 5.46 16.35 1.72
C ASP A 18 5.18 15.51 2.98
N PRO A 19 5.69 15.91 4.16
CA PRO A 19 5.43 15.21 5.43
C PRO A 19 3.94 15.12 5.79
N ALA A 20 3.12 16.04 5.29
CA ALA A 20 1.67 16.04 5.49
C ALA A 20 0.92 15.13 4.50
N GLY A 21 1.57 14.71 3.42
CA GLY A 21 0.99 13.80 2.41
C GLY A 21 1.28 12.32 2.67
N GLY A 22 0.90 11.49 1.72
CA GLY A 22 1.19 10.06 1.68
C GLY A 22 0.70 9.27 2.89
N ASN A 23 1.30 8.11 3.11
CA ASN A 23 0.92 7.18 4.18
C ASN A 23 1.99 7.16 5.28
N PRO A 24 1.70 7.64 6.50
CA PRO A 24 2.66 7.70 7.57
C PRO A 24 2.91 6.32 8.20
N ALA A 25 4.15 6.06 8.59
CA ALA A 25 4.56 4.88 9.33
C ALA A 25 5.59 5.22 10.40
N GLY A 26 5.54 4.51 11.51
CA GLY A 26 6.64 4.45 12.47
C GLY A 26 7.74 3.52 11.96
N VAL A 27 9.00 3.87 12.19
CA VAL A 27 10.15 3.06 11.79
C VAL A 27 11.15 2.96 12.92
N VAL A 28 11.45 1.73 13.36
CA VAL A 28 12.47 1.44 14.35
C VAL A 28 13.56 0.60 13.70
N LEU A 29 14.70 1.23 13.39
CA LEU A 29 15.82 0.59 12.68
C LEU A 29 16.70 -0.31 13.56
N ASP A 30 16.54 -0.24 14.88
CA ASP A 30 17.24 -1.08 15.85
C ASP A 30 16.26 -1.56 16.93
N ALA A 31 15.57 -2.65 16.61
CA ALA A 31 14.54 -3.26 17.45
C ALA A 31 14.96 -4.64 17.99
N ALA A 32 16.23 -5.03 17.86
CA ALA A 32 16.72 -6.38 18.23
C ALA A 32 16.47 -6.76 19.70
N GLY A 33 16.35 -5.78 20.60
CA GLY A 33 16.09 -6.01 22.03
C GLY A 33 14.64 -5.82 22.46
N LEU A 34 13.73 -5.54 21.51
CA LEU A 34 12.32 -5.30 21.83
C LEU A 34 11.52 -6.60 21.78
N ASP A 35 10.73 -6.85 22.80
CA ASP A 35 9.68 -7.87 22.78
C ASP A 35 8.43 -7.38 22.05
N GLU A 36 7.50 -8.28 21.82
CA GLU A 36 6.24 -8.01 21.10
C GLU A 36 5.37 -6.98 21.81
N GLU A 37 5.29 -7.06 23.14
CA GLU A 37 4.51 -6.14 23.96
C GLU A 37 5.02 -4.70 23.79
N ARG A 38 6.35 -4.54 23.79
CA ARG A 38 6.98 -3.23 23.61
C ARG A 38 6.81 -2.68 22.20
N MET A 39 6.94 -3.51 21.17
CA MET A 39 6.67 -3.10 19.77
C MET A 39 5.21 -2.68 19.57
N LEU A 40 4.26 -3.44 20.13
CA LEU A 40 2.85 -3.11 20.10
C LEU A 40 2.54 -1.79 20.83
N ALA A 41 3.16 -1.57 22.01
CA ALA A 41 2.99 -0.33 22.77
C ALA A 41 3.52 0.90 22.00
N ILE A 42 4.66 0.79 21.31
CA ILE A 42 5.20 1.85 20.45
C ILE A 42 4.24 2.14 19.29
N ALA A 43 3.75 1.11 18.61
CA ALA A 43 2.81 1.27 17.51
C ALA A 43 1.50 1.95 17.97
N ALA A 44 1.00 1.58 19.15
CA ALA A 44 -0.19 2.20 19.75
C ALA A 44 0.05 3.67 20.15
N GLU A 45 1.24 4.01 20.70
CA GLU A 45 1.63 5.39 21.04
C GLU A 45 1.71 6.28 19.80
N LEU A 46 2.23 5.76 18.69
CA LEU A 46 2.33 6.48 17.42
C LEU A 46 0.97 6.73 16.77
N GLY A 47 0.04 5.77 16.88
CA GLY A 47 -1.31 5.86 16.35
C GLY A 47 -1.41 5.85 14.82
N TYR A 48 -0.31 5.51 14.11
CA TYR A 48 -0.34 5.28 12.67
C TYR A 48 -0.99 3.93 12.35
N SER A 49 -1.43 3.73 11.11
CA SER A 49 -2.00 2.45 10.70
C SER A 49 -1.04 1.30 10.99
N GLU A 50 0.25 1.49 10.70
CA GLU A 50 1.31 0.52 11.01
C GLU A 50 2.64 1.19 11.36
N SER A 51 3.45 0.43 12.11
CA SER A 51 4.85 0.70 12.41
C SER A 51 5.71 -0.52 12.08
N ALA A 52 6.91 -0.28 11.58
CA ALA A 52 7.86 -1.31 11.18
C ALA A 52 9.05 -1.36 12.15
N PHE A 53 9.49 -2.56 12.47
CA PHE A 53 10.56 -2.84 13.41
C PHE A 53 11.60 -3.78 12.78
N LEU A 54 12.83 -3.34 12.63
CA LEU A 54 13.95 -4.21 12.21
C LEU A 54 14.48 -4.95 13.42
N THR A 55 14.20 -6.24 13.52
CA THR A 55 14.54 -7.06 14.70
C THR A 55 15.88 -7.76 14.56
N GLU A 56 16.37 -7.95 13.34
CA GLU A 56 17.65 -8.61 13.09
C GLU A 56 18.25 -8.13 11.77
N ARG A 57 19.58 -7.98 11.74
CA ARG A 57 20.33 -7.83 10.48
C ARG A 57 20.90 -9.20 10.11
N THR A 58 20.39 -9.80 9.04
CA THR A 58 20.75 -11.16 8.60
C THR A 58 21.91 -11.18 7.59
N GLY A 59 22.24 -10.01 7.01
CA GLY A 59 23.32 -9.87 6.03
C GLY A 59 23.54 -8.43 5.59
N GLU A 60 24.32 -8.25 4.53
CA GLU A 60 24.47 -6.94 3.90
C GLU A 60 23.16 -6.59 3.18
N GLY A 61 22.50 -5.50 3.60
CA GLY A 61 21.20 -5.09 3.07
C GLY A 61 20.02 -6.03 3.40
N ALA A 62 20.23 -7.06 4.25
CA ALA A 62 19.24 -8.06 4.59
C ALA A 62 18.82 -7.96 6.08
N TYR A 63 17.50 -7.95 6.31
CA TYR A 63 16.92 -7.72 7.63
C TYR A 63 15.68 -8.57 7.87
N THR A 64 15.44 -8.94 9.13
CA THR A 64 14.13 -9.41 9.58
C THR A 64 13.31 -8.20 10.02
N ILE A 65 12.09 -8.08 9.50
CA ILE A 65 11.17 -6.97 9.77
C ILE A 65 9.83 -7.49 10.28
N ARG A 66 9.29 -6.82 11.30
CA ARG A 66 7.96 -7.06 11.84
C ARG A 66 7.12 -5.79 11.74
N TYR A 67 5.83 -5.94 11.56
CA TYR A 67 4.90 -4.81 11.42
C TYR A 67 3.80 -4.91 12.47
N PHE A 68 3.49 -3.78 13.09
CA PHE A 68 2.46 -3.68 14.11
C PHE A 68 1.49 -2.55 13.78
N SER A 69 0.21 -2.89 13.76
CA SER A 69 -0.85 -1.90 13.93
C SER A 69 -0.95 -1.53 15.42
N PRO A 70 -1.73 -0.49 15.82
CA PRO A 70 -1.99 -0.20 17.22
C PRO A 70 -2.63 -1.35 18.02
N LYS A 71 -3.12 -2.39 17.37
CA LYS A 71 -3.91 -3.48 17.99
C LYS A 71 -3.25 -4.84 17.90
N ALA A 72 -2.42 -5.10 16.87
CA ALA A 72 -1.87 -6.42 16.63
C ALA A 72 -0.69 -6.37 15.65
N GLU A 73 0.13 -7.43 15.67
CA GLU A 73 1.07 -7.70 14.59
C GLU A 73 0.35 -8.02 13.29
N VAL A 74 0.90 -7.58 12.17
CA VAL A 74 0.39 -7.83 10.82
C VAL A 74 1.50 -8.38 9.93
N PRO A 75 1.20 -9.30 9.00
CA PRO A 75 2.23 -10.07 8.30
C PRO A 75 3.08 -9.25 7.31
N PHE A 76 2.49 -8.19 6.72
CA PHE A 76 3.16 -7.33 5.74
C PHE A 76 2.43 -6.00 5.55
N ARG A 77 3.20 -4.90 5.33
CA ARG A 77 2.65 -3.59 4.96
C ARG A 77 3.57 -2.84 4.00
N GLY A 78 3.09 -2.60 2.79
CA GLY A 78 3.87 -2.01 1.70
C GLY A 78 4.39 -0.60 2.01
N HIS A 79 3.56 0.31 2.52
CA HIS A 79 3.96 1.68 2.84
C HIS A 79 5.00 1.73 3.98
N ALA A 80 4.82 0.89 5.02
CA ALA A 80 5.79 0.82 6.13
C ALA A 80 7.12 0.20 5.67
N THR A 81 7.09 -0.73 4.70
CA THR A 81 8.29 -1.28 4.06
C THR A 81 9.02 -0.20 3.24
N VAL A 82 8.29 0.59 2.45
CA VAL A 82 8.85 1.73 1.70
C VAL A 82 9.46 2.75 2.65
N ALA A 83 8.75 3.14 3.72
CA ALA A 83 9.24 4.06 4.74
C ALA A 83 10.55 3.55 5.39
N THR A 84 10.59 2.25 5.76
CA THR A 84 11.78 1.63 6.35
C THR A 84 12.96 1.59 5.38
N ALA A 85 12.71 1.23 4.12
CA ALA A 85 13.75 1.20 3.09
C ALA A 85 14.35 2.59 2.83
N LEU A 86 13.50 3.62 2.81
CA LEU A 86 13.95 5.01 2.66
C LEU A 86 14.75 5.48 3.88
N ALA A 87 14.31 5.16 5.11
CA ALA A 87 15.03 5.47 6.33
C ALA A 87 16.42 4.79 6.38
N LEU A 88 16.52 3.52 5.97
CA LEU A 88 17.79 2.81 5.82
C LEU A 88 18.69 3.50 4.77
N ALA A 89 18.13 3.86 3.63
CA ALA A 89 18.88 4.50 2.55
C ALA A 89 19.34 5.93 2.89
N GLU A 90 18.64 6.64 3.76
CA GLU A 90 19.13 7.91 4.32
C GLU A 90 20.32 7.70 5.24
N ARG A 91 20.31 6.65 6.05
CA ARG A 91 21.37 6.30 6.99
C ARG A 91 22.60 5.70 6.32
N ASP A 92 22.37 4.69 5.46
CA ASP A 92 23.43 3.77 4.97
C ASP A 92 23.74 3.96 3.46
N GLY A 93 22.92 4.76 2.74
CA GLY A 93 23.01 4.94 1.29
C GLY A 93 21.98 4.09 0.52
N PRO A 94 21.68 4.46 -0.74
CA PRO A 94 20.77 3.71 -1.59
C PRO A 94 21.38 2.35 -1.99
N GLY A 95 20.52 1.37 -2.28
CA GLY A 95 20.95 0.02 -2.65
C GLY A 95 19.82 -0.99 -2.70
N ALA A 96 20.18 -2.26 -2.86
CA ALA A 96 19.27 -3.38 -2.76
C ALA A 96 19.09 -3.77 -1.28
N LEU A 97 17.85 -3.98 -0.89
CA LEU A 97 17.45 -4.44 0.44
C LEU A 97 16.60 -5.69 0.31
N GLU A 98 16.66 -6.53 1.33
CA GLU A 98 15.86 -7.75 1.42
C GLU A 98 15.26 -7.85 2.83
N PHE A 99 13.93 -7.90 2.90
CA PHE A 99 13.23 -8.01 4.16
C PHE A 99 12.58 -9.39 4.31
N THR A 100 12.99 -10.15 5.32
CA THR A 100 12.28 -11.35 5.77
C THR A 100 11.12 -10.90 6.64
N THR A 101 9.90 -11.22 6.20
CA THR A 101 8.63 -10.89 6.87
C THR A 101 7.86 -12.15 7.22
N PRO A 102 6.85 -12.11 8.11
CA PRO A 102 5.94 -13.23 8.32
C PRO A 102 5.22 -13.71 7.04
N ALA A 103 5.02 -12.82 6.05
CA ALA A 103 4.42 -13.16 4.76
C ALA A 103 5.41 -13.69 3.72
N GLY A 104 6.72 -13.72 4.03
CA GLY A 104 7.78 -14.17 3.15
C GLY A 104 8.83 -13.09 2.85
N LEU A 105 9.67 -13.37 1.86
CA LEU A 105 10.79 -12.52 1.46
C LEU A 105 10.32 -11.37 0.56
N VAL A 106 10.71 -10.15 0.92
CA VAL A 106 10.33 -8.92 0.20
C VAL A 106 11.59 -8.20 -0.28
N PRO A 107 11.95 -8.31 -1.57
CA PRO A 107 13.03 -7.53 -2.15
C PRO A 107 12.58 -6.09 -2.40
N VAL A 108 13.43 -5.15 -2.01
CA VAL A 108 13.24 -3.71 -2.22
C VAL A 108 14.49 -3.12 -2.82
N SER A 109 14.36 -2.26 -3.82
CA SER A 109 15.49 -1.46 -4.32
C SER A 109 15.27 0.00 -4.00
N VAL A 110 16.33 0.68 -3.55
CA VAL A 110 16.29 2.13 -3.33
C VAL A 110 17.33 2.78 -4.23
N VAL A 111 16.91 3.79 -4.98
CA VAL A 111 17.77 4.60 -5.85
C VAL A 111 17.66 6.06 -5.45
N ARG A 112 18.68 6.86 -5.82
CA ARG A 112 18.65 8.31 -5.68
C ARG A 112 18.51 8.96 -7.05
N GLU A 113 17.41 9.65 -7.27
CA GLU A 113 17.10 10.35 -8.52
C GLU A 113 16.92 11.83 -8.23
N GLY A 114 17.75 12.68 -8.86
CA GLY A 114 17.65 14.13 -8.67
C GLY A 114 17.73 14.61 -7.20
N GLY A 115 18.46 13.87 -6.35
CA GLY A 115 18.58 14.17 -4.92
C GLY A 115 17.52 13.51 -4.04
N THR A 116 16.44 12.97 -4.60
CA THR A 116 15.33 12.31 -3.89
C THR A 116 15.52 10.80 -3.88
N LEU A 117 15.29 10.15 -2.73
CA LEU A 117 15.27 8.71 -2.62
C LEU A 117 13.92 8.14 -3.10
N ARG A 118 13.99 7.06 -3.87
CA ARG A 118 12.84 6.31 -4.35
C ARG A 118 13.02 4.84 -4.02
N ALA A 119 12.07 4.27 -3.32
CA ALA A 119 12.03 2.84 -3.03
C ALA A 119 11.06 2.13 -3.98
N THR A 120 11.43 0.94 -4.43
CA THR A 120 10.65 0.09 -5.34
C THR A 120 10.46 -1.28 -4.76
N LEU A 121 9.20 -1.68 -4.58
CA LEU A 121 8.76 -3.02 -4.23
C LEU A 121 8.42 -3.80 -5.51
N THR A 122 8.74 -5.09 -5.54
CA THR A 122 8.32 -6.00 -6.61
C THR A 122 7.29 -6.98 -6.04
N SER A 123 6.14 -7.10 -6.70
CA SER A 123 5.07 -8.00 -6.27
C SER A 123 5.45 -9.48 -6.45
N VAL A 124 4.69 -10.36 -5.85
CA VAL A 124 4.61 -11.77 -6.25
C VAL A 124 3.94 -11.88 -7.62
N ALA A 125 3.90 -13.09 -8.20
CA ALA A 125 3.16 -13.34 -9.44
C ALA A 125 1.68 -12.97 -9.26
N PRO A 126 1.15 -12.02 -10.04
CA PRO A 126 -0.22 -11.57 -9.92
C PRO A 126 -1.19 -12.48 -10.67
N HIS A 127 -2.48 -12.34 -10.34
CA HIS A 127 -3.59 -12.88 -11.13
C HIS A 127 -4.82 -11.99 -10.99
N VAL A 128 -5.73 -12.10 -11.97
CA VAL A 128 -6.98 -11.34 -12.02
C VAL A 128 -8.12 -12.31 -12.25
N GLU A 129 -9.22 -12.14 -11.54
CA GLU A 129 -10.40 -12.99 -11.64
C GLU A 129 -11.69 -12.15 -11.74
N GLU A 130 -12.73 -12.74 -12.27
CA GLU A 130 -14.04 -12.09 -12.34
C GLU A 130 -14.64 -11.96 -10.93
N ALA A 131 -15.25 -10.82 -10.65
CA ALA A 131 -16.09 -10.67 -9.48
C ALA A 131 -17.46 -11.30 -9.75
N ALA A 132 -17.96 -12.11 -8.82
CA ALA A 132 -19.30 -12.68 -8.96
C ALA A 132 -20.34 -11.55 -8.92
N GLU A 133 -21.40 -11.66 -9.73
CA GLU A 133 -22.45 -10.64 -9.85
C GLU A 133 -23.09 -10.30 -8.49
N ALA A 134 -23.31 -11.30 -7.65
CA ALA A 134 -23.86 -11.09 -6.31
C ALA A 134 -22.91 -10.29 -5.40
N ASP A 135 -21.60 -10.52 -5.51
CA ASP A 135 -20.59 -9.80 -4.73
C ASP A 135 -20.44 -8.36 -5.22
N LEU A 136 -20.49 -8.15 -6.53
CA LEU A 136 -20.51 -6.82 -7.13
C LEU A 136 -21.74 -6.03 -6.68
N THR A 137 -22.93 -6.65 -6.74
CA THR A 137 -24.17 -6.02 -6.28
C THR A 137 -24.08 -5.60 -4.81
N GLU A 138 -23.50 -6.46 -3.97
CA GLU A 138 -23.32 -6.17 -2.54
C GLU A 138 -22.29 -5.05 -2.32
N ALA A 139 -21.18 -5.04 -3.08
CA ALA A 139 -20.17 -3.99 -3.00
C ALA A 139 -20.75 -2.62 -3.38
N LEU A 140 -21.50 -2.56 -4.50
CA LEU A 140 -22.14 -1.33 -4.95
C LEU A 140 -23.18 -0.84 -3.93
N ALA A 141 -23.97 -1.75 -3.37
CA ALA A 141 -24.96 -1.38 -2.35
C ALA A 141 -24.30 -0.89 -1.04
N ALA A 142 -23.13 -1.45 -0.65
CA ALA A 142 -22.37 -0.97 0.50
C ALA A 142 -21.75 0.42 0.25
N LEU A 143 -21.36 0.73 -0.98
CA LEU A 143 -20.79 2.01 -1.42
C LEU A 143 -21.85 3.09 -1.71
N ASP A 144 -23.14 2.74 -1.73
CA ASP A 144 -24.23 3.57 -2.25
C ASP A 144 -23.97 4.03 -3.71
N TRP A 145 -23.43 3.12 -4.51
CA TRP A 145 -23.19 3.32 -5.95
C TRP A 145 -24.21 2.58 -6.79
N ALA A 146 -24.70 3.22 -7.83
CA ALA A 146 -25.49 2.57 -8.87
C ALA A 146 -24.56 1.92 -9.93
N ALA A 147 -25.06 0.92 -10.65
CA ALA A 147 -24.31 0.33 -11.77
C ALA A 147 -23.93 1.38 -12.85
N ALA A 148 -24.72 2.44 -12.99
CA ALA A 148 -24.45 3.55 -13.90
C ALA A 148 -23.29 4.46 -13.44
N ASP A 149 -22.87 4.36 -12.19
CA ASP A 149 -21.72 5.10 -11.65
C ASP A 149 -20.38 4.45 -12.04
N LEU A 150 -20.42 3.23 -12.58
CA LEU A 150 -19.22 2.53 -13.04
C LEU A 150 -18.84 2.94 -14.47
N ASP A 151 -17.52 3.03 -14.72
CA ASP A 151 -16.97 3.16 -16.06
C ASP A 151 -17.01 1.80 -16.79
N PRO A 152 -17.81 1.66 -17.86
CA PRO A 152 -17.90 0.39 -18.59
C PRO A 152 -16.60 -0.02 -19.30
N ALA A 153 -15.67 0.91 -19.51
CA ALA A 153 -14.36 0.61 -20.12
C ALA A 153 -13.39 -0.08 -19.16
N LEU A 154 -13.65 -0.01 -17.85
CA LEU A 154 -12.85 -0.65 -16.79
C LEU A 154 -13.73 -1.60 -15.96
N PRO A 155 -13.99 -2.82 -16.46
CA PRO A 155 -14.94 -3.75 -15.83
C PRO A 155 -14.45 -4.21 -14.44
N PRO A 156 -15.36 -4.39 -13.47
CA PRO A 156 -15.03 -4.88 -12.14
C PRO A 156 -14.28 -6.22 -12.17
N ARG A 157 -13.19 -6.33 -11.37
CA ARG A 157 -12.41 -7.54 -11.20
C ARG A 157 -11.87 -7.63 -9.77
N ILE A 158 -11.59 -8.84 -9.31
CA ILE A 158 -10.74 -9.04 -8.14
C ILE A 158 -9.32 -9.26 -8.65
N ALA A 159 -8.39 -8.41 -8.23
CA ALA A 159 -6.99 -8.46 -8.62
C ALA A 159 -6.11 -8.80 -7.42
N TYR A 160 -5.07 -9.59 -7.65
CA TYR A 160 -4.10 -10.05 -6.66
C TYR A 160 -2.67 -9.77 -7.12
N ALA A 161 -1.87 -9.21 -6.23
CA ALA A 161 -0.43 -9.05 -6.41
C ALA A 161 0.32 -9.14 -5.06
N GLY A 162 -0.13 -10.09 -4.21
CA GLY A 162 0.31 -10.26 -2.82
C GLY A 162 -0.82 -10.04 -1.81
N ALA A 163 -1.85 -9.32 -2.22
CA ALA A 163 -3.11 -9.16 -1.50
C ALA A 163 -4.25 -9.02 -2.51
N ARG A 164 -5.48 -9.32 -2.08
CA ARG A 164 -6.69 -9.29 -2.94
C ARG A 164 -7.39 -7.94 -2.82
N HIS A 165 -7.76 -7.38 -3.96
CA HIS A 165 -8.45 -6.09 -4.05
C HIS A 165 -9.57 -6.18 -5.09
N LEU A 166 -10.77 -5.71 -4.73
CA LEU A 166 -11.85 -5.54 -5.69
C LEU A 166 -11.68 -4.18 -6.38
N VAL A 167 -11.40 -4.20 -7.68
CA VAL A 167 -11.26 -3.01 -8.51
C VAL A 167 -12.63 -2.59 -9.03
N LEU A 168 -13.03 -1.35 -8.73
CA LEU A 168 -14.24 -0.71 -9.21
C LEU A 168 -13.88 0.66 -9.78
N ALA A 169 -14.19 0.89 -11.06
CA ALA A 169 -13.90 2.16 -11.70
C ALA A 169 -15.12 3.08 -11.70
N ALA A 170 -14.97 4.27 -11.12
CA ALA A 170 -15.98 5.32 -11.19
C ALA A 170 -16.00 5.97 -12.58
N ALA A 171 -17.18 6.25 -13.11
CA ALA A 171 -17.36 6.91 -14.40
C ALA A 171 -16.89 8.37 -14.38
N THR A 172 -16.88 9.03 -13.20
CA THR A 172 -16.48 10.42 -13.06
C THR A 172 -15.56 10.63 -11.85
N ARG A 173 -14.78 11.72 -11.89
CA ARG A 173 -13.91 12.11 -10.77
C ARG A 173 -14.73 12.49 -9.53
N GLU A 174 -15.89 13.11 -9.75
CA GLU A 174 -16.82 13.51 -8.68
C GLU A 174 -17.36 12.28 -7.96
N ARG A 175 -17.72 11.21 -8.71
CA ARG A 175 -18.18 9.95 -8.08
C ARG A 175 -17.08 9.30 -7.24
N LEU A 176 -15.84 9.31 -7.70
CA LEU A 176 -14.71 8.83 -6.91
C LEU A 176 -14.51 9.69 -5.65
N ALA A 177 -14.63 11.02 -5.76
CA ALA A 177 -14.43 11.93 -4.63
C ALA A 177 -15.49 11.78 -3.53
N ASP A 178 -16.71 11.44 -3.92
CA ASP A 178 -17.83 11.24 -3.01
C ASP A 178 -17.82 9.81 -2.47
N LEU A 179 -17.05 9.60 -1.42
CA LEU A 179 -16.92 8.31 -0.73
C LEU A 179 -17.57 8.39 0.65
N ASP A 180 -18.80 7.91 0.70
CA ASP A 180 -19.53 7.61 1.93
C ASP A 180 -20.10 6.19 1.78
N TYR A 181 -19.82 5.30 2.73
CA TYR A 181 -20.20 3.90 2.60
C TYR A 181 -20.60 3.27 3.94
N ASP A 182 -21.42 2.21 3.86
CA ASP A 182 -21.77 1.38 5.01
C ASP A 182 -20.56 0.56 5.45
N PHE A 183 -19.87 1.05 6.48
CA PHE A 183 -18.63 0.47 7.00
C PHE A 183 -18.79 -1.02 7.39
N ALA A 184 -19.84 -1.35 8.14
CA ALA A 184 -20.05 -2.71 8.65
C ALA A 184 -20.42 -3.68 7.52
N ARG A 185 -21.23 -3.22 6.58
CA ARG A 185 -21.63 -3.99 5.40
C ARG A 185 -20.45 -4.28 4.49
N LEU A 186 -19.63 -3.27 4.21
CA LEU A 186 -18.44 -3.43 3.38
C LEU A 186 -17.40 -4.32 4.06
N GLU A 187 -17.18 -4.16 5.38
CA GLU A 187 -16.29 -5.03 6.16
C GLU A 187 -16.71 -6.50 6.07
N ALA A 188 -18.01 -6.79 6.21
CA ALA A 188 -18.54 -8.15 6.11
C ALA A 188 -18.29 -8.78 4.74
N LEU A 189 -18.52 -8.01 3.65
CA LEU A 189 -18.22 -8.44 2.29
C LEU A 189 -16.73 -8.73 2.12
N MET A 190 -15.88 -7.80 2.53
CA MET A 190 -14.42 -7.91 2.38
C MET A 190 -13.86 -9.11 3.15
N ARG A 191 -14.32 -9.37 4.38
CA ARG A 191 -13.94 -10.57 5.14
C ARG A 191 -14.34 -11.86 4.44
N ARG A 192 -15.55 -11.90 3.87
CA ARG A 192 -16.06 -13.08 3.14
C ARG A 192 -15.25 -13.37 1.87
N LEU A 193 -14.77 -12.35 1.18
CA LEU A 193 -14.01 -12.47 -0.07
C LEU A 193 -12.49 -12.45 0.13
N ASP A 194 -12.02 -12.37 1.38
CA ASP A 194 -10.60 -12.20 1.72
C ASP A 194 -9.96 -11.00 1.01
N LEU A 195 -10.68 -9.87 0.96
CA LEU A 195 -10.18 -8.63 0.39
C LEU A 195 -9.42 -7.81 1.42
N THR A 196 -8.31 -7.22 1.01
CA THR A 196 -7.54 -6.27 1.84
C THR A 196 -8.14 -4.88 1.77
N THR A 197 -8.31 -4.31 0.57
CA THR A 197 -9.06 -3.06 0.34
C THR A 197 -9.95 -3.22 -0.88
N LEU A 198 -10.90 -2.29 -1.07
CA LEU A 198 -11.35 -2.02 -2.42
C LEU A 198 -10.31 -1.13 -3.10
N GLN A 199 -10.21 -1.19 -4.41
CA GLN A 199 -9.46 -0.25 -5.24
C GLN A 199 -10.46 0.51 -6.10
N LEU A 200 -10.94 1.65 -5.62
CA LEU A 200 -11.81 2.53 -6.36
C LEU A 200 -10.94 3.40 -7.28
N VAL A 201 -11.30 3.51 -8.55
CA VAL A 201 -10.44 4.12 -9.57
C VAL A 201 -11.22 5.11 -10.41
N TRP A 202 -10.61 6.23 -10.78
CA TRP A 202 -11.04 7.06 -11.89
C TRP A 202 -9.87 7.29 -12.84
N ARG A 203 -10.11 7.10 -14.14
CA ARG A 203 -9.08 7.25 -15.17
C ARG A 203 -9.03 8.69 -15.67
N GLU A 204 -7.95 9.41 -15.37
CA GLU A 204 -7.71 10.76 -15.89
C GLU A 204 -7.13 10.74 -17.31
N GLY A 205 -6.29 9.76 -17.60
CA GLY A 205 -5.60 9.64 -18.87
C GLY A 205 -5.15 8.22 -19.16
N PRO A 206 -4.42 7.98 -20.25
CA PRO A 206 -4.00 6.63 -20.63
C PRO A 206 -3.21 5.89 -19.55
N GLU A 207 -2.38 6.61 -18.79
CA GLU A 207 -1.48 6.08 -17.77
C GLU A 207 -1.60 6.81 -16.42
N VAL A 208 -2.62 7.66 -16.24
CA VAL A 208 -2.86 8.43 -15.03
C VAL A 208 -4.22 8.10 -14.42
N PHE A 209 -4.21 7.75 -13.15
CA PHE A 209 -5.38 7.31 -12.41
C PHE A 209 -5.44 7.99 -11.04
N HIS A 210 -6.65 8.28 -10.59
CA HIS A 210 -6.93 8.66 -9.20
C HIS A 210 -7.57 7.46 -8.51
N VAL A 211 -7.15 7.18 -7.30
CA VAL A 211 -7.61 5.98 -6.58
C VAL A 211 -7.97 6.30 -5.14
N ARG A 212 -8.90 5.51 -4.60
CA ARG A 212 -9.27 5.51 -3.18
C ARG A 212 -9.42 4.07 -2.70
N ASP A 213 -8.95 3.81 -1.50
CA ASP A 213 -8.91 2.47 -0.93
C ASP A 213 -9.68 2.38 0.40
N PRO A 214 -11.01 2.16 0.37
CA PRO A 214 -11.78 1.82 1.56
C PRO A 214 -11.17 0.62 2.29
N PHE A 215 -10.95 0.75 3.62
CA PHE A 215 -10.23 -0.25 4.38
C PHE A 215 -10.90 -0.61 5.74
N PRO A 216 -12.19 -0.95 5.75
CA PRO A 216 -12.89 -1.26 6.99
C PRO A 216 -12.35 -2.50 7.72
N VAL A 217 -11.82 -3.51 7.01
CA VAL A 217 -11.17 -4.69 7.63
C VAL A 217 -9.90 -4.33 8.40
N GLY A 218 -9.25 -3.22 8.07
CA GLY A 218 -8.13 -2.63 8.82
C GLY A 218 -8.59 -1.75 9.99
N GLY A 219 -9.89 -1.53 10.15
CA GLY A 219 -10.46 -0.71 11.21
C GLY A 219 -10.40 0.80 10.94
N VAL A 220 -10.15 1.21 9.70
CA VAL A 220 -10.12 2.60 9.24
C VAL A 220 -11.04 2.78 8.03
N VAL A 221 -11.51 4.02 7.84
CA VAL A 221 -12.40 4.30 6.70
C VAL A 221 -11.67 4.12 5.38
N GLU A 222 -10.44 4.62 5.28
CA GLU A 222 -9.69 4.63 4.03
C GLU A 222 -8.18 4.60 4.33
N ASP A 223 -7.40 3.94 3.46
CA ASP A 223 -5.94 3.94 3.49
C ASP A 223 -5.40 5.02 2.54
N PRO A 224 -4.49 5.92 2.99
CA PRO A 224 -4.07 7.08 2.19
C PRO A 224 -3.10 6.76 1.04
N ALA A 225 -2.37 5.63 1.08
CA ALA A 225 -1.55 5.16 -0.04
C ALA A 225 -1.25 3.66 0.11
N THR A 226 -1.75 2.85 -0.83
CA THR A 226 -1.80 1.38 -0.74
C THR A 226 -0.98 0.72 -1.86
N GLY A 227 0.29 0.44 -1.59
CA GLY A 227 1.20 -0.15 -2.58
C GLY A 227 0.73 -1.51 -3.13
N ALA A 228 0.12 -2.37 -2.30
CA ALA A 228 -0.41 -3.67 -2.72
C ALA A 228 -1.58 -3.53 -3.70
N ALA A 229 -2.49 -2.59 -3.44
CA ALA A 229 -3.61 -2.29 -4.33
C ALA A 229 -3.12 -1.69 -5.66
N ALA A 230 -2.12 -0.80 -5.61
CA ALA A 230 -1.47 -0.27 -6.81
C ALA A 230 -0.83 -1.37 -7.66
N ALA A 231 -0.16 -2.35 -7.04
CA ALA A 231 0.40 -3.51 -7.73
C ALA A 231 -0.69 -4.36 -8.37
N ALA A 232 -1.77 -4.66 -7.64
CA ALA A 232 -2.91 -5.42 -8.14
C ALA A 232 -3.60 -4.68 -9.30
N PHE A 233 -3.75 -3.35 -9.21
CA PHE A 233 -4.29 -2.53 -10.29
C PHE A 233 -3.41 -2.56 -11.54
N GLY A 234 -2.09 -2.52 -11.41
CA GLY A 234 -1.18 -2.66 -12.54
C GLY A 234 -1.37 -3.99 -13.28
N ALA A 235 -1.52 -5.10 -12.54
CA ALA A 235 -1.82 -6.40 -13.12
C ALA A 235 -3.19 -6.42 -13.82
N TYR A 236 -4.21 -5.86 -13.18
CA TYR A 236 -5.55 -5.67 -13.75
C TYR A 236 -5.51 -4.90 -15.06
N ALA A 237 -4.84 -3.75 -15.08
CA ALA A 237 -4.79 -2.89 -16.26
C ALA A 237 -4.10 -3.58 -17.46
N ARG A 238 -3.02 -4.34 -17.19
CA ARG A 238 -2.33 -5.12 -18.21
C ARG A 238 -3.14 -6.31 -18.71
N GLU A 239 -3.71 -7.10 -17.81
CA GLU A 239 -4.51 -8.29 -18.13
C GLU A 239 -5.71 -7.97 -19.03
N LEU A 240 -6.35 -6.84 -18.79
CA LEU A 240 -7.49 -6.37 -19.58
C LEU A 240 -7.09 -5.57 -20.82
N GLY A 241 -5.80 -5.42 -21.11
CA GLY A 241 -5.33 -4.68 -22.28
C GLY A 241 -5.64 -3.17 -22.23
N LEU A 242 -5.87 -2.62 -21.03
CA LEU A 242 -6.15 -1.20 -20.83
C LEU A 242 -4.91 -0.32 -21.01
N VAL A 243 -3.74 -0.95 -20.87
CA VAL A 243 -2.41 -0.36 -21.04
C VAL A 243 -1.49 -1.34 -21.78
N PRO A 244 -0.40 -0.89 -22.41
CA PRO A 244 0.59 -1.77 -23.03
C PRO A 244 1.21 -2.77 -22.02
N GLU A 245 1.78 -3.88 -22.54
CA GLU A 245 2.48 -4.88 -21.73
C GLU A 245 3.62 -4.27 -20.92
N ALA A 246 4.32 -3.29 -21.50
CA ALA A 246 5.28 -2.43 -20.80
C ALA A 246 4.69 -1.02 -20.69
N ALA A 247 4.49 -0.56 -19.47
CA ALA A 247 3.90 0.75 -19.17
C ALA A 247 4.37 1.28 -17.82
N VAL A 248 4.27 2.58 -17.64
CA VAL A 248 4.48 3.23 -16.34
C VAL A 248 3.22 4.02 -15.98
N LEU A 249 2.52 3.58 -14.95
CA LEU A 249 1.29 4.21 -14.51
C LEU A 249 1.56 5.12 -13.32
N THR A 250 0.85 6.23 -13.26
CA THR A 250 0.82 7.13 -12.11
C THR A 250 -0.53 7.02 -11.41
N LEU A 251 -0.51 6.64 -10.14
CA LEU A 251 -1.70 6.58 -9.29
C LEU A 251 -1.63 7.69 -8.24
N HIS A 252 -2.60 8.60 -8.27
CA HIS A 252 -2.80 9.62 -7.24
C HIS A 252 -3.78 9.10 -6.20
N GLN A 253 -3.34 9.00 -4.95
CA GLN A 253 -4.14 8.49 -3.82
C GLN A 253 -4.09 9.47 -2.65
N GLY A 254 -5.13 9.49 -1.82
CA GLY A 254 -5.17 10.23 -0.57
C GLY A 254 -5.48 11.73 -0.69
N ALA A 255 -5.62 12.28 -1.90
CA ALA A 255 -5.91 13.70 -2.09
C ALA A 255 -7.24 14.12 -1.41
N ASP A 256 -8.28 13.30 -1.55
CA ASP A 256 -9.59 13.55 -0.93
C ASP A 256 -9.59 13.37 0.59
N MET A 257 -8.52 12.78 1.16
CA MET A 257 -8.27 12.69 2.60
C MET A 257 -7.39 13.83 3.13
N GLY A 258 -6.93 14.73 2.26
CA GLY A 258 -5.95 15.77 2.62
C GLY A 258 -4.52 15.23 2.80
N ARG A 259 -4.23 14.02 2.34
CA ARG A 259 -2.92 13.36 2.37
C ARG A 259 -2.46 12.92 0.98
N PRO A 260 -2.23 13.85 0.04
CA PRO A 260 -1.90 13.49 -1.33
C PRO A 260 -0.61 12.66 -1.41
N GLY A 261 -0.71 11.55 -2.12
CA GLY A 261 0.40 10.65 -2.41
C GLY A 261 0.42 10.26 -3.88
N THR A 262 1.60 9.83 -4.36
CA THR A 262 1.80 9.35 -5.72
C THR A 262 2.53 8.02 -5.72
N LEU A 263 1.89 7.00 -6.30
CA LEU A 263 2.45 5.69 -6.51
C LEU A 263 2.77 5.52 -8.00
N THR A 264 3.98 5.10 -8.31
CA THR A 264 4.37 4.76 -9.68
C THR A 264 4.34 3.26 -9.85
N VAL A 265 3.58 2.78 -10.83
CA VAL A 265 3.43 1.35 -11.14
C VAL A 265 4.14 1.07 -12.45
N GLU A 266 5.17 0.23 -12.42
CA GLU A 266 5.94 -0.15 -13.60
C GLU A 266 5.59 -1.59 -14.01
N LEU A 267 5.19 -1.74 -15.25
CA LEU A 267 4.96 -3.02 -15.93
C LEU A 267 6.10 -3.23 -16.95
N ARG A 268 6.68 -4.42 -16.96
CA ARG A 268 7.76 -4.78 -17.89
C ARG A 268 7.33 -5.92 -18.80
N ALA A 269 7.61 -5.81 -20.07
CA ALA A 269 7.36 -6.89 -21.02
C ALA A 269 8.11 -8.16 -20.60
N GLY A 270 7.42 -9.30 -20.66
CA GLY A 270 7.98 -10.61 -20.30
C GLY A 270 8.18 -10.83 -18.78
N ASP A 271 7.79 -9.88 -17.90
CA ASP A 271 7.77 -10.07 -16.43
C ASP A 271 6.34 -9.89 -15.93
N ALA A 272 5.74 -10.97 -15.45
CA ALA A 272 4.38 -10.93 -14.92
C ALA A 272 4.26 -10.05 -13.68
N ARG A 273 5.32 -9.92 -12.88
CA ARG A 273 5.33 -9.15 -11.65
C ARG A 273 5.17 -7.66 -11.90
N VAL A 274 4.62 -6.98 -10.92
CA VAL A 274 4.40 -5.53 -10.93
C VAL A 274 5.36 -4.86 -9.96
N ARG A 275 5.93 -3.73 -10.37
CA ARG A 275 6.78 -2.92 -9.52
C ARG A 275 6.02 -1.67 -9.09
N VAL A 276 6.03 -1.41 -7.79
CA VAL A 276 5.44 -0.20 -7.22
C VAL A 276 6.54 0.60 -6.55
N SER A 277 6.70 1.83 -6.98
CA SER A 277 7.70 2.72 -6.42
C SER A 277 7.09 4.02 -5.90
N GLY A 278 7.77 4.59 -4.92
CA GLY A 278 7.43 5.89 -4.38
C GLY A 278 8.59 6.54 -3.65
N THR A 279 8.47 7.84 -3.49
CA THR A 279 9.31 8.64 -2.61
C THR A 279 8.79 8.57 -1.19
N GLY A 280 9.48 9.18 -0.27
CA GLY A 280 9.02 9.40 1.09
C GLY A 280 9.93 10.40 1.79
N THR A 281 9.47 10.86 2.93
CA THR A 281 10.22 11.84 3.71
C THR A 281 10.00 11.65 5.21
N ARG A 282 10.96 12.11 6.01
CA ARG A 282 10.86 12.10 7.47
C ARG A 282 9.82 13.12 7.93
N ILE A 283 8.98 12.71 8.87
CA ILE A 283 8.05 13.57 9.59
C ILE A 283 8.78 14.07 10.84
N GLY A 284 8.84 15.36 11.04
CA GLY A 284 9.55 16.02 12.13
C GLY A 284 8.99 15.72 13.50
#